data_d9a77a2767ecf65e66e5b4104ae7d8f0
#
_entry.id   d9a77a2767ecf65e66e5b4104ae7d8f0
#
_cell.length_a   1.000
_cell.length_b   1.000
_cell.length_c   1.000
_cell.angle_alpha   90.00
_cell.angle_beta   90.00
_cell.angle_gamma   90.00
#
_symmetry.space_group_name_H-M   'P 1'
#
loop_
_entity.id
_entity.type
_entity.pdbx_description
1 polymer ?
#
loop_
_entity_poly.entity_id
_entity_poly.type
_entity_poly.pdbx_seq_one_letter_code
_entity_poly.pdbx_strand_id
1 'polypeptide(L)'
;MKLRKLFIKWLVWRGKALDIWSKSPYPANVLSNLCSNGFRFDGVLCGSMEGFLQSLKCQDPGKQRQICSMKGKNAKNMTLTHWQTDQIVWWKGAAINRQSKEFQELVRRAYRALFEQNERFRIALMSTRGIKLYHSQGEQNLYKTILTESEFCSVLTEMRDAYDINKTETPQRKKRLYFDMDGVLVDFSPQWRLIKKKVPARR
;
A
#
# COMPACT_ATOMS: atom_id res chain seq x y z
N MET A 1 -24.84 12.67 -2.46
CA MET A 1 -23.63 12.45 -1.65
C MET A 1 -23.89 11.83 -0.27
N LYS A 2 -24.80 12.36 0.56
CA LYS A 2 -25.10 11.82 1.92
C LYS A 2 -25.58 10.36 1.92
N LEU A 3 -26.54 10.00 1.05
CA LEU A 3 -27.09 8.64 0.95
C LEU A 3 -26.05 7.58 0.60
N ARG A 4 -25.12 7.87 -0.32
CA ARG A 4 -24.02 6.96 -0.67
C ARG A 4 -23.09 6.67 0.53
N LYS A 5 -22.76 7.70 1.31
CA LYS A 5 -21.92 7.53 2.52
C LYS A 5 -22.64 6.70 3.59
N LEU A 6 -23.95 6.86 3.76
CA LEU A 6 -24.74 6.03 4.68
C LEU A 6 -24.80 4.58 4.23
N PHE A 7 -24.98 4.33 2.94
CA PHE A 7 -24.96 2.99 2.38
C PHE A 7 -23.59 2.31 2.56
N ILE A 8 -22.47 3.03 2.31
CA ILE A 8 -21.12 2.50 2.55
C ILE A 8 -20.94 2.15 4.03
N LYS A 9 -21.35 3.03 4.95
CA LYS A 9 -21.28 2.75 6.41
C LYS A 9 -22.07 1.51 6.78
N TRP A 10 -23.25 1.31 6.21
CA TRP A 10 -24.06 0.12 6.44
C TRP A 10 -23.35 -1.15 5.94
N LEU A 11 -22.75 -1.11 4.72
CA LEU A 11 -21.97 -2.23 4.21
C LEU A 11 -20.75 -2.55 5.07
N VAL A 12 -20.04 -1.53 5.57
CA VAL A 12 -18.90 -1.70 6.48
C VAL A 12 -19.36 -2.34 7.79
N TRP A 13 -20.46 -1.86 8.37
CA TRP A 13 -21.05 -2.46 9.57
C TRP A 13 -21.44 -3.93 9.37
N ARG A 14 -21.92 -4.30 8.18
CA ARG A 14 -22.24 -5.68 7.79
C ARG A 14 -21.01 -6.53 7.45
N GLY A 15 -19.80 -6.01 7.53
CA GLY A 15 -18.57 -6.70 7.13
C GLY A 15 -18.47 -7.02 5.63
N LYS A 16 -19.25 -6.34 4.79
CA LYS A 16 -19.28 -6.54 3.32
C LYS A 16 -18.40 -5.54 2.56
N ALA A 17 -17.90 -4.52 3.25
CA ALA A 17 -17.05 -3.50 2.67
C ALA A 17 -16.01 -2.99 3.66
N LEU A 18 -14.95 -2.39 3.11
CA LEU A 18 -13.95 -1.60 3.84
C LEU A 18 -13.89 -0.20 3.23
N ASP A 19 -14.04 0.84 4.07
CA ASP A 19 -13.84 2.23 3.67
C ASP A 19 -12.43 2.66 4.07
N ILE A 20 -11.55 2.82 3.07
CA ILE A 20 -10.13 3.12 3.27
C ILE A 20 -9.96 4.57 3.68
N TRP A 21 -9.49 4.80 4.89
CA TRP A 21 -9.19 6.12 5.42
C TRP A 21 -8.06 6.06 6.45
N SER A 22 -7.19 7.07 6.47
CA SER A 22 -5.99 7.11 7.33
C SER A 22 -6.27 7.09 8.83
N LYS A 23 -7.48 7.46 9.25
CA LYS A 23 -7.91 7.44 10.66
C LYS A 23 -8.78 6.21 11.01
N SER A 24 -9.05 5.33 10.04
CA SER A 24 -9.78 4.10 10.28
C SER A 24 -8.91 3.08 11.02
N PRO A 25 -9.52 2.06 11.66
CA PRO A 25 -8.76 0.95 12.22
C PRO A 25 -8.08 0.12 11.11
N TYR A 26 -7.20 -0.78 11.52
CA TYR A 26 -6.62 -1.79 10.63
C TYR A 26 -7.72 -2.65 9.97
N PRO A 27 -7.60 -3.00 8.69
CA PRO A 27 -6.49 -2.74 7.75
C PRO A 27 -6.60 -1.42 6.98
N ALA A 28 -7.69 -0.68 7.08
CA ALA A 28 -8.00 0.50 6.26
C ALA A 28 -6.95 1.62 6.38
N ASN A 29 -6.44 1.88 7.58
CA ASN A 29 -5.41 2.90 7.80
C ASN A 29 -4.09 2.57 7.11
N VAL A 30 -3.73 1.28 7.04
CA VAL A 30 -2.51 0.81 6.37
C VAL A 30 -2.63 0.93 4.86
N LEU A 31 -3.83 0.71 4.30
CA LEU A 31 -4.10 0.82 2.87
C LEU A 31 -4.21 2.25 2.37
N SER A 32 -4.35 3.23 3.27
CA SER A 32 -4.41 4.64 2.90
C SER A 32 -3.10 5.10 2.26
N ASN A 33 -3.18 5.85 1.16
CA ASN A 33 -2.02 6.47 0.50
C ASN A 33 -1.21 7.38 1.45
N LEU A 34 -1.85 7.91 2.50
CA LEU A 34 -1.21 8.71 3.53
C LEU A 34 -0.38 7.89 4.53
N CYS A 35 -0.51 6.56 4.53
CA CYS A 35 0.29 5.71 5.39
C CYS A 35 1.77 5.73 4.96
N SER A 36 2.68 5.75 5.94
CA SER A 36 4.13 5.74 5.69
C SER A 36 4.62 4.33 5.29
N ASN A 37 4.07 3.81 4.21
CA ASN A 37 4.48 2.57 3.59
C ASN A 37 5.58 2.89 2.57
N GLY A 38 6.85 2.84 2.99
CA GLY A 38 7.99 3.12 2.12
C GLY A 38 8.23 2.01 1.10
N PHE A 39 8.66 2.40 -0.12
CA PHE A 39 9.06 1.50 -1.21
C PHE A 39 10.01 2.20 -2.17
N ARG A 40 10.63 1.46 -3.10
CA ARG A 40 11.40 2.02 -4.22
C ARG A 40 10.66 1.79 -5.52
N PHE A 41 10.61 2.82 -6.36
CA PHE A 41 9.99 2.74 -7.67
C PHE A 41 10.87 3.42 -8.73
N ASP A 42 11.20 2.72 -9.81
CA ASP A 42 12.11 3.17 -10.88
C ASP A 42 13.41 3.81 -10.34
N GLY A 43 13.97 3.23 -9.26
CA GLY A 43 15.17 3.72 -8.58
C GLY A 43 14.95 4.86 -7.58
N VAL A 44 13.74 5.43 -7.49
CA VAL A 44 13.40 6.53 -6.58
C VAL A 44 12.83 6.00 -5.26
N LEU A 45 13.28 6.56 -4.13
CA LEU A 45 12.72 6.26 -2.81
C LEU A 45 11.38 6.99 -2.64
N CYS A 46 10.33 6.23 -2.38
CA CYS A 46 8.99 6.71 -2.06
C CYS A 46 8.72 6.52 -0.57
N GLY A 47 8.47 7.59 0.18
CA GLY A 47 8.16 7.53 1.61
C GLY A 47 6.72 7.09 1.90
N SER A 48 5.85 7.21 0.90
CA SER A 48 4.44 6.81 0.91
C SER A 48 3.89 6.84 -0.52
N MET A 49 2.75 6.18 -0.77
CA MET A 49 2.06 6.30 -2.06
C MET A 49 1.59 7.74 -2.31
N GLU A 50 1.18 8.46 -1.28
CA GLU A 50 0.86 9.90 -1.42
C GLU A 50 2.07 10.70 -1.89
N GLY A 51 3.27 10.42 -1.36
CA GLY A 51 4.51 11.06 -1.81
C GLY A 51 4.75 10.86 -3.30
N PHE A 52 4.59 9.64 -3.79
CA PHE A 52 4.66 9.33 -5.22
C PHE A 52 3.60 10.11 -6.01
N LEU A 53 2.32 10.03 -5.64
CA LEU A 53 1.24 10.69 -6.37
C LEU A 53 1.39 12.22 -6.41
N GLN A 54 1.80 12.84 -5.30
CA GLN A 54 2.05 14.28 -5.26
C GLN A 54 3.27 14.66 -6.09
N SER A 55 4.30 13.83 -6.12
CA SER A 55 5.52 14.08 -6.91
C SER A 55 5.25 14.16 -8.42
N LEU A 56 4.23 13.42 -8.91
CA LEU A 56 3.82 13.47 -10.33
C LEU A 56 3.34 14.86 -10.80
N LYS A 57 3.00 15.74 -9.86
CA LYS A 57 2.58 17.12 -10.16
C LYS A 57 3.76 18.07 -10.32
N CYS A 58 5.00 17.60 -10.20
CA CYS A 58 6.22 18.38 -10.27
C CYS A 58 7.05 17.98 -11.48
N GLN A 59 7.32 18.95 -12.36
CA GLN A 59 8.13 18.74 -13.55
C GLN A 59 9.62 18.55 -13.23
N ASP A 60 10.16 19.28 -12.24
CA ASP A 60 11.56 19.22 -11.87
C ASP A 60 11.92 17.89 -11.22
N PRO A 61 12.85 17.08 -11.79
CA PRO A 61 13.15 15.75 -11.24
C PRO A 61 13.82 15.77 -9.86
N GLY A 62 14.50 16.86 -9.50
CA GLY A 62 15.13 17.03 -8.18
C GLY A 62 14.07 17.20 -7.10
N LYS A 63 13.17 18.17 -7.28
CA LYS A 63 12.01 18.40 -6.40
C LYS A 63 11.08 17.18 -6.40
N GLN A 64 10.87 16.52 -7.53
CA GLN A 64 10.07 15.31 -7.63
C GLN A 64 10.59 14.21 -6.70
N ARG A 65 11.90 13.93 -6.69
CA ARG A 65 12.52 12.96 -5.76
C ARG A 65 12.33 13.37 -4.29
N GLN A 66 12.48 14.66 -3.98
CA GLN A 66 12.28 15.17 -2.63
C GLN A 66 10.85 14.95 -2.15
N ILE A 67 9.84 15.30 -2.96
CA ILE A 67 8.42 15.11 -2.64
C ILE A 67 8.09 13.62 -2.50
N CYS A 68 8.60 12.80 -3.41
CA CYS A 68 8.38 11.35 -3.44
C CYS A 68 8.84 10.69 -2.13
N SER A 69 9.96 11.14 -1.55
CA SER A 69 10.50 10.63 -0.30
C SER A 69 9.71 11.02 0.96
N MET A 70 8.75 11.95 0.83
CA MET A 70 7.97 12.44 1.98
C MET A 70 6.95 11.42 2.47
N LYS A 71 6.66 11.49 3.77
CA LYS A 71 5.52 10.78 4.37
C LYS A 71 4.20 11.47 4.00
N GLY A 72 3.13 10.70 3.90
CA GLY A 72 1.89 11.07 3.25
C GLY A 72 1.30 12.44 3.61
N LYS A 73 1.20 12.81 4.89
CA LYS A 73 0.66 14.12 5.27
C LYS A 73 1.53 15.29 4.79
N ASN A 74 2.85 15.15 4.88
CA ASN A 74 3.78 16.18 4.44
C ASN A 74 3.75 16.34 2.92
N ALA A 75 3.69 15.24 2.19
CA ALA A 75 3.55 15.25 0.73
C ALA A 75 2.24 15.91 0.29
N LYS A 76 1.12 15.60 0.96
CA LYS A 76 -0.20 16.17 0.64
C LYS A 76 -0.25 17.69 0.78
N ASN A 77 0.52 18.24 1.70
CA ASN A 77 0.57 19.69 1.96
C ASN A 77 1.45 20.46 0.97
N MET A 78 2.14 19.77 0.05
CA MET A 78 2.91 20.44 -0.99
C MET A 78 1.96 21.07 -1.99
N THR A 79 2.03 22.40 -2.12
CA THR A 79 1.31 23.14 -3.15
C THR A 79 2.11 22.99 -4.45
N LEU A 80 1.55 22.26 -5.40
CA LEU A 80 2.16 22.01 -6.70
C LEU A 80 1.20 22.43 -7.81
N THR A 81 1.79 23.00 -8.82
CA THR A 81 1.32 23.60 -10.06
C THR A 81 -0.03 23.16 -10.64
N HIS A 82 -0.50 23.95 -11.60
CA HIS A 82 -1.75 23.92 -12.34
C HIS A 82 -1.96 22.69 -13.25
N TRP A 83 -1.46 21.50 -12.85
CA TRP A 83 -1.61 20.26 -13.64
C TRP A 83 -3.07 19.97 -14.04
N GLN A 84 -4.06 20.51 -13.28
CA GLN A 84 -5.48 20.37 -13.62
C GLN A 84 -5.87 21.13 -14.88
N THR A 85 -5.12 22.14 -15.28
CA THR A 85 -5.43 22.98 -16.45
C THR A 85 -5.10 22.23 -17.75
N ASP A 86 -3.92 21.63 -17.82
CA ASP A 86 -3.42 20.95 -19.01
C ASP A 86 -3.51 19.42 -18.92
N GLN A 87 -3.82 18.90 -17.73
CA GLN A 87 -3.87 17.46 -17.42
C GLN A 87 -2.54 16.75 -17.66
N ILE A 88 -1.42 17.48 -17.56
CA ILE A 88 -0.08 16.95 -17.70
C ILE A 88 0.53 16.71 -16.32
N VAL A 89 1.08 15.52 -16.14
CA VAL A 89 1.87 15.10 -14.99
C VAL A 89 3.24 14.63 -15.47
N TRP A 90 4.19 14.48 -14.57
CA TRP A 90 5.58 14.17 -14.93
C TRP A 90 6.11 12.98 -14.12
N TRP A 91 6.90 12.15 -14.77
CA TRP A 91 7.70 11.15 -14.08
C TRP A 91 9.11 11.10 -14.67
N LYS A 92 10.13 11.38 -13.83
CA LYS A 92 11.54 11.42 -14.22
C LYS A 92 11.82 12.33 -15.41
N GLY A 93 11.13 13.46 -15.50
CA GLY A 93 11.25 14.43 -16.58
C GLY A 93 10.35 14.17 -17.80
N ALA A 94 9.76 13.00 -17.92
CA ALA A 94 8.80 12.70 -18.99
C ALA A 94 7.41 13.27 -18.65
N ALA A 95 6.80 13.97 -19.62
CA ALA A 95 5.43 14.47 -19.53
C ALA A 95 4.46 13.35 -19.90
N ILE A 96 3.40 13.18 -19.11
CA ILE A 96 2.40 12.12 -19.27
C ILE A 96 1.01 12.76 -19.13
N ASN A 97 0.11 12.47 -20.04
CA ASN A 97 -1.28 12.89 -19.89
C ASN A 97 -1.95 12.09 -18.76
N ARG A 98 -2.54 12.80 -17.78
CA ARG A 98 -3.21 12.21 -16.61
C ARG A 98 -4.30 11.18 -16.98
N GLN A 99 -4.94 11.37 -18.13
CA GLN A 99 -6.05 10.50 -18.57
C GLN A 99 -5.60 9.38 -19.52
N SER A 100 -4.30 9.27 -19.79
CA SER A 100 -3.75 8.26 -20.70
C SER A 100 -3.68 6.87 -20.05
N LYS A 101 -3.59 5.85 -20.90
CA LYS A 101 -3.28 4.47 -20.45
C LYS A 101 -1.87 4.39 -19.85
N GLU A 102 -0.94 5.20 -20.33
CA GLU A 102 0.42 5.29 -19.79
C GLU A 102 0.42 5.74 -18.33
N PHE A 103 -0.38 6.74 -17.96
CA PHE A 103 -0.56 7.15 -16.58
C PHE A 103 -1.15 6.02 -15.73
N GLN A 104 -2.17 5.34 -16.21
CA GLN A 104 -2.80 4.23 -15.49
C GLN A 104 -1.79 3.11 -15.24
N GLU A 105 -0.97 2.78 -16.23
CA GLU A 105 0.07 1.75 -16.08
C GLU A 105 1.18 2.19 -15.12
N LEU A 106 1.60 3.46 -15.17
CA LEU A 106 2.56 4.02 -14.22
C LEU A 106 2.07 3.85 -12.77
N VAL A 107 0.81 4.18 -12.51
CA VAL A 107 0.19 4.04 -11.19
C VAL A 107 0.12 2.56 -10.78
N ARG A 108 -0.32 1.66 -11.66
CA ARG A 108 -0.36 0.21 -11.38
C ARG A 108 1.02 -0.35 -11.03
N ARG A 109 2.05 0.02 -11.78
CA ARG A 109 3.43 -0.38 -11.52
C ARG A 109 3.92 0.11 -10.15
N ALA A 110 3.60 1.34 -9.76
CA ALA A 110 3.97 1.90 -8.47
C ALA A 110 3.28 1.16 -7.31
N TYR A 111 1.98 0.85 -7.43
CA TYR A 111 1.27 0.04 -6.43
C TYR A 111 1.80 -1.39 -6.36
N ARG A 112 2.17 -2.00 -7.48
CA ARG A 112 2.81 -3.32 -7.51
C ARG A 112 4.14 -3.28 -6.77
N ALA A 113 4.99 -2.29 -7.03
CA ALA A 113 6.25 -2.11 -6.32
C ALA A 113 6.05 -1.95 -4.80
N LEU A 114 5.03 -1.16 -4.38
CA LEU A 114 4.66 -1.05 -2.98
C LEU A 114 4.22 -2.40 -2.39
N PHE A 115 3.37 -3.14 -3.07
CA PHE A 115 2.86 -4.43 -2.63
C PHE A 115 3.96 -5.47 -2.46
N GLU A 116 4.89 -5.53 -3.41
CA GLU A 116 6.01 -6.48 -3.39
C GLU A 116 7.01 -6.18 -2.28
N GLN A 117 7.29 -4.91 -2.02
CA GLN A 117 8.34 -4.48 -1.10
C GLN A 117 7.86 -4.24 0.34
N ASN A 118 6.57 -3.95 0.54
CA ASN A 118 6.03 -3.61 1.85
C ASN A 118 5.11 -4.71 2.38
N GLU A 119 5.67 -5.58 3.21
CA GLU A 119 4.94 -6.73 3.79
C GLU A 119 3.69 -6.29 4.56
N ARG A 120 3.79 -5.22 5.36
CA ARG A 120 2.65 -4.68 6.13
C ARG A 120 1.49 -4.28 5.22
N PHE A 121 1.78 -3.59 4.11
CA PHE A 121 0.77 -3.21 3.13
C PHE A 121 0.17 -4.45 2.46
N ARG A 122 1.01 -5.41 2.06
CA ARG A 122 0.57 -6.66 1.44
C ARG A 122 -0.35 -7.46 2.36
N ILE A 123 0.02 -7.67 3.62
CA ILE A 123 -0.81 -8.38 4.61
C ILE A 123 -2.15 -7.66 4.79
N ALA A 124 -2.14 -6.32 4.94
CA ALA A 124 -3.35 -5.54 5.09
C ALA A 124 -4.27 -5.67 3.87
N LEU A 125 -3.72 -5.64 2.64
CA LEU A 125 -4.52 -5.79 1.44
C LEU A 125 -5.11 -7.20 1.32
N MET A 126 -4.30 -8.24 1.61
CA MET A 126 -4.74 -9.62 1.54
C MET A 126 -5.82 -9.96 2.58
N SER A 127 -5.82 -9.30 3.74
CA SER A 127 -6.88 -9.46 4.75
C SER A 127 -8.25 -8.94 4.30
N THR A 128 -8.31 -8.21 3.18
CA THR A 128 -9.56 -7.68 2.62
C THR A 128 -10.16 -8.57 1.52
N ARG A 129 -9.68 -9.80 1.34
CA ARG A 129 -10.26 -10.73 0.35
C ARG A 129 -11.76 -10.94 0.57
N GLY A 130 -12.52 -10.93 -0.52
CA GLY A 130 -13.98 -11.16 -0.49
C GLY A 130 -14.81 -9.96 -0.05
N ILE A 131 -14.20 -8.82 0.34
CA ILE A 131 -14.93 -7.60 0.68
C ILE A 131 -14.67 -6.47 -0.31
N LYS A 132 -15.67 -5.60 -0.48
CA LYS A 132 -15.58 -4.47 -1.40
C LYS A 132 -14.81 -3.31 -0.80
N LEU A 133 -13.89 -2.74 -1.57
CA LEU A 133 -13.11 -1.56 -1.16
C LEU A 133 -13.82 -0.28 -1.59
N TYR A 134 -13.83 0.71 -0.70
CA TYR A 134 -14.29 2.07 -0.91
C TYR A 134 -13.27 3.07 -0.39
N HIS A 135 -13.34 4.29 -0.90
CA HIS A 135 -12.64 5.45 -0.36
C HIS A 135 -13.59 6.65 -0.35
N SER A 136 -14.57 6.62 0.55
CA SER A 136 -15.71 7.56 0.58
C SER A 136 -15.32 9.04 0.74
N GLN A 137 -14.07 9.32 1.10
CA GLN A 137 -13.47 10.65 1.17
C GLN A 137 -12.79 11.07 -0.15
N GLY A 138 -12.67 10.14 -1.12
CA GLY A 138 -12.02 10.37 -2.39
C GLY A 138 -12.83 11.26 -3.33
N GLU A 139 -12.12 11.99 -4.20
CA GLU A 139 -12.71 12.74 -5.31
C GLU A 139 -13.03 11.78 -6.47
N GLN A 140 -14.14 12.02 -7.16
CA GLN A 140 -14.58 11.22 -8.30
C GLN A 140 -14.23 11.87 -9.64
N ASN A 141 -14.00 13.18 -9.64
CA ASN A 141 -13.74 13.93 -10.86
C ASN A 141 -12.28 13.76 -11.30
N LEU A 142 -12.07 13.11 -12.45
CA LEU A 142 -10.75 12.86 -13.07
C LEU A 142 -9.91 14.13 -13.25
N TYR A 143 -10.55 15.27 -13.53
CA TYR A 143 -9.87 16.53 -13.80
C TYR A 143 -9.40 17.25 -12.53
N LYS A 144 -9.93 16.85 -11.38
CA LYS A 144 -9.65 17.50 -10.09
C LYS A 144 -8.69 16.75 -9.20
N THR A 145 -8.54 15.43 -9.41
CA THR A 145 -7.68 14.59 -8.58
C THR A 145 -6.66 13.82 -9.38
N ILE A 146 -5.48 13.63 -8.81
CA ILE A 146 -4.43 12.80 -9.40
C ILE A 146 -4.81 11.32 -9.44
N LEU A 147 -5.68 10.88 -8.55
CA LEU A 147 -6.23 9.53 -8.52
C LEU A 147 -7.65 9.59 -7.97
N THR A 148 -8.61 9.09 -8.72
CA THR A 148 -10.01 9.01 -8.26
C THR A 148 -10.21 7.85 -7.30
N GLU A 149 -11.30 7.89 -6.53
CA GLU A 149 -11.70 6.75 -5.68
C GLU A 149 -11.82 5.46 -6.49
N SER A 150 -12.44 5.53 -7.67
CA SER A 150 -12.65 4.37 -8.53
C SER A 150 -11.32 3.75 -8.97
N GLU A 151 -10.41 4.56 -9.50
CA GLU A 151 -9.07 4.11 -9.92
C GLU A 151 -8.30 3.50 -8.75
N PHE A 152 -8.32 4.15 -7.59
CA PHE A 152 -7.65 3.67 -6.39
C PHE A 152 -8.18 2.30 -5.95
N CYS A 153 -9.48 2.18 -5.78
CA CYS A 153 -10.10 0.93 -5.33
C CYS A 153 -9.94 -0.19 -6.36
N SER A 154 -10.00 0.11 -7.68
CA SER A 154 -9.78 -0.87 -8.74
C SER A 154 -8.38 -1.44 -8.72
N VAL A 155 -7.34 -0.57 -8.65
CA VAL A 155 -5.95 -1.02 -8.60
C VAL A 155 -5.69 -1.95 -7.41
N LEU A 156 -6.21 -1.61 -6.23
CA LEU A 156 -6.07 -2.47 -5.05
C LEU A 156 -6.80 -3.80 -5.19
N THR A 157 -8.02 -3.76 -5.73
CA THR A 157 -8.85 -4.96 -5.93
C THR A 157 -8.21 -5.90 -6.96
N GLU A 158 -7.81 -5.38 -8.12
CA GLU A 158 -7.12 -6.13 -9.17
C GLU A 158 -5.85 -6.80 -8.65
N MET A 159 -5.03 -6.06 -7.91
CA MET A 159 -3.78 -6.57 -7.35
C MET A 159 -4.01 -7.65 -6.29
N ARG A 160 -4.99 -7.46 -5.41
CA ARG A 160 -5.40 -8.43 -4.40
C ARG A 160 -5.91 -9.73 -5.02
N ASP A 161 -6.78 -9.61 -6.01
CA ASP A 161 -7.49 -10.74 -6.61
C ASP A 161 -6.59 -11.52 -7.57
N ALA A 162 -5.61 -10.85 -8.20
CA ALA A 162 -4.59 -11.49 -9.04
C ALA A 162 -3.48 -12.18 -8.23
N TYR A 163 -3.34 -11.89 -6.93
CA TYR A 163 -2.27 -12.46 -6.12
C TYR A 163 -2.61 -13.89 -5.67
N ASP A 164 -1.88 -14.84 -6.23
CA ASP A 164 -1.98 -16.26 -5.84
C ASP A 164 -0.98 -16.55 -4.71
N ILE A 165 -1.51 -16.80 -3.50
CA ILE A 165 -0.71 -17.12 -2.31
C ILE A 165 0.11 -18.41 -2.52
N ASN A 166 -0.38 -19.33 -3.35
CA ASN A 166 0.26 -20.64 -3.58
C ASN A 166 1.42 -20.56 -4.57
N LYS A 167 1.51 -19.50 -5.38
CA LYS A 167 2.60 -19.25 -6.34
C LYS A 167 3.79 -18.48 -5.75
N THR A 168 3.61 -17.79 -4.66
CA THR A 168 4.72 -17.23 -3.91
C THR A 168 5.32 -18.37 -3.10
N GLU A 169 6.37 -19.02 -3.64
CA GLU A 169 7.35 -19.67 -2.80
C GLU A 169 7.72 -18.66 -1.71
N THR A 170 7.21 -18.89 -0.53
CA THR A 170 7.68 -18.20 0.67
C THR A 170 9.19 -18.38 0.64
N PRO A 171 10.03 -17.32 0.56
CA PRO A 171 11.43 -17.51 0.83
C PRO A 171 11.44 -18.22 2.17
N GLN A 172 11.90 -19.48 2.19
CA GLN A 172 11.97 -20.24 3.43
C GLN A 172 12.72 -19.35 4.41
N ARG A 173 11.99 -18.74 5.34
CA ARG A 173 12.62 -18.12 6.51
C ARG A 173 13.44 -19.25 7.08
N LYS A 174 14.76 -19.20 6.86
CA LYS A 174 15.70 -20.10 7.53
C LYS A 174 15.33 -20.02 8.99
N LYS A 175 14.68 -21.05 9.53
CA LYS A 175 14.36 -21.14 10.93
C LYS A 175 15.68 -20.99 11.67
N ARG A 176 15.93 -19.82 12.26
CA ARG A 176 17.07 -19.64 13.13
C ARG A 176 16.71 -20.34 14.44
N LEU A 177 17.26 -21.50 14.64
CA LEU A 177 17.22 -22.21 15.91
C LEU A 177 18.27 -21.57 16.81
N TYR A 178 17.83 -20.95 17.88
CA TYR A 178 18.73 -20.45 18.91
C TYR A 178 18.81 -21.52 20.00
N PHE A 179 20.03 -21.93 20.32
CA PHE A 179 20.31 -22.81 21.45
C PHE A 179 20.65 -21.92 22.64
N ASP A 180 19.89 -22.03 23.72
CA ASP A 180 20.31 -21.50 25.01
C ASP A 180 21.35 -22.44 25.62
N MET A 181 22.26 -21.89 26.45
CA MET A 181 23.32 -22.67 27.09
C MET A 181 22.80 -23.79 27.98
N ASP A 182 21.54 -23.74 28.38
CA ASP A 182 20.85 -24.78 29.16
C ASP A 182 20.24 -25.90 28.29
N GLY A 183 20.50 -25.95 26.98
CA GLY A 183 20.03 -27.00 26.07
C GLY A 183 18.55 -26.93 25.72
N VAL A 184 17.89 -25.80 25.92
CA VAL A 184 16.48 -25.57 25.55
C VAL A 184 16.40 -24.99 24.15
N LEU A 185 15.73 -25.70 23.26
CA LEU A 185 15.40 -25.21 21.89
C LEU A 185 14.20 -24.26 21.99
N VAL A 186 14.40 -23.00 21.62
CA VAL A 186 13.32 -22.00 21.52
C VAL A 186 13.05 -21.73 20.05
N ASP A 187 11.84 -22.04 19.59
CA ASP A 187 11.33 -21.67 18.25
C ASP A 187 10.64 -20.31 18.33
N PHE A 188 11.26 -19.28 17.76
CA PHE A 188 10.69 -17.93 17.64
C PHE A 188 9.79 -17.76 16.41
N SER A 189 9.13 -18.81 15.92
CA SER A 189 8.02 -18.64 14.99
C SER A 189 6.81 -17.98 15.71
N PRO A 190 5.89 -17.27 14.99
CA PRO A 190 4.85 -16.43 15.62
C PRO A 190 3.82 -17.15 16.51
N GLN A 191 3.97 -18.46 16.69
CA GLN A 191 3.23 -19.24 17.67
C GLN A 191 4.21 -19.80 18.69
N TRP A 192 4.33 -19.16 19.82
CA TRP A 192 5.17 -19.55 20.97
C TRP A 192 4.85 -20.97 21.42
N ARG A 193 5.57 -21.97 20.95
CA ARG A 193 5.50 -23.34 21.47
C ARG A 193 6.86 -23.74 22.00
N LEU A 194 6.94 -23.91 23.30
CA LEU A 194 8.06 -24.56 23.99
C LEU A 194 8.09 -26.05 23.62
N ILE A 195 9.08 -26.47 22.83
CA ILE A 195 9.34 -27.89 22.58
C ILE A 195 10.36 -28.36 23.60
N LYS A 196 9.89 -28.88 24.72
CA LYS A 196 10.76 -29.59 25.67
C LYS A 196 11.10 -30.97 25.09
N LYS A 197 12.29 -31.14 24.50
CA LYS A 197 12.85 -32.47 24.26
C LYS A 197 13.54 -32.95 25.56
N LYS A 198 13.03 -34.02 26.18
CA LYS A 198 13.76 -34.74 27.22
C LYS A 198 15.02 -35.33 26.59
N VAL A 199 16.18 -34.87 27.01
CA VAL A 199 17.45 -35.52 26.74
C VAL A 199 17.54 -36.75 27.67
N PRO A 200 17.74 -37.97 27.15
CA PRO A 200 17.90 -39.14 28.03
C PRO A 200 19.24 -38.99 28.78
N ALA A 201 19.18 -39.18 30.08
CA ALA A 201 20.35 -39.20 30.96
C ALA A 201 21.35 -40.27 30.44
N ARG A 202 22.59 -39.86 30.19
CA ARG A 202 23.69 -40.79 29.98
C ARG A 202 23.96 -41.51 31.29
N ARG A 203 23.86 -42.83 31.24
CA ARG A 203 24.45 -43.75 32.26
C ARG A 203 25.96 -43.80 32.10
#